data_fc9ed75dc6bde7bfefb220ac8d9200a4
#
_entry.id   fc9ed75dc6bde7bfefb220ac8d9200a4
#
_cell.length_a   1.000
_cell.length_b   1.000
_cell.length_c   1.000
_cell.angle_alpha   90.00
_cell.angle_beta   90.00
_cell.angle_gamma   90.00
#
_symmetry.space_group_name_H-M   'P 1'
#
loop_
_entity.id
_entity.type
_entity.pdbx_description
1 polymer ?
#
loop_
_entity_poly.entity_id
_entity_poly.type
_entity_poly.pdbx_seq_one_letter_code
_entity_poly.pdbx_strand_id
1 'polypeptide(L)'
;VVIHQNPMLCQHLSVAENILLGHLPTRWGIVEWRKAFQRASELLSQLGVSLPLNEPVRNLSTAQQQLVALARALSLRAKWLLLDEPTASLSRSEVERLFEILRQLKSQGVGILFVSHRLEEVMELSDRVTVLRDGEKVMTIPTKKATIERLIELMVGEVTAKFRQESISTPTQRGGLLLQLKNFSVNGFVENANLTIHKGEV
;
A
#
# COMPACT_ATOMS: atom_id res chain seq x y z
N VAL A 1 8.63 -4.44 13.62
CA VAL A 1 8.19 -3.07 13.39
C VAL A 1 6.90 -3.13 12.60
N VAL A 2 5.93 -2.28 12.97
CA VAL A 2 4.64 -2.11 12.26
C VAL A 2 4.71 -0.83 11.45
N ILE A 3 4.27 -0.91 10.20
CA ILE A 3 4.07 0.23 9.30
C ILE A 3 2.58 0.25 8.95
N HIS A 4 1.88 1.23 9.48
CA HIS A 4 0.44 1.43 9.24
C HIS A 4 0.18 2.08 7.88
N GLN A 5 -1.05 2.02 7.40
CA GLN A 5 -1.54 2.68 6.19
C GLN A 5 -1.12 4.17 6.16
N ASN A 6 -1.25 4.88 7.29
CA ASN A 6 -0.62 6.18 7.50
C ASN A 6 0.63 5.99 8.36
N PRO A 7 1.85 6.15 7.79
CA PRO A 7 3.07 6.01 8.55
C PRO A 7 3.07 6.96 9.75
N MET A 8 3.28 6.41 10.96
CA MET A 8 3.38 7.21 12.19
C MET A 8 4.73 7.93 12.24
N LEU A 9 4.87 8.97 11.41
CA LEU A 9 6.05 9.81 11.32
C LEU A 9 5.79 11.16 12.01
N CYS A 10 6.85 11.71 12.60
CA CYS A 10 6.82 13.06 13.17
C CYS A 10 6.86 14.08 12.04
N GLN A 11 5.71 14.65 11.69
CA GLN A 11 5.49 15.48 10.49
C GLN A 11 6.39 16.71 10.42
N HIS A 12 6.77 17.29 11.56
CA HIS A 12 7.62 18.49 11.65
C HIS A 12 9.12 18.19 11.69
N LEU A 13 9.50 16.94 11.93
CA LEU A 13 10.88 16.52 11.90
C LEU A 13 11.33 16.17 10.48
N SER A 14 12.62 16.34 10.23
CA SER A 14 13.25 16.00 8.95
C SER A 14 13.21 14.49 8.66
N VAL A 15 13.50 14.13 7.42
CA VAL A 15 13.67 12.74 6.98
C VAL A 15 14.71 12.02 7.85
N ALA A 16 15.89 12.62 8.04
CA ALA A 16 16.96 12.00 8.83
C ALA A 16 16.57 11.80 10.30
N GLU A 17 15.90 12.78 10.91
CA GLU A 17 15.40 12.66 12.29
C GLU A 17 14.36 11.56 12.42
N ASN A 18 13.41 11.44 11.47
CA ASN A 18 12.42 10.37 11.48
C ASN A 18 13.04 8.98 11.34
N ILE A 19 14.00 8.82 10.42
CA ILE A 19 14.70 7.54 10.22
C ILE A 19 15.43 7.10 11.49
N LEU A 20 16.07 8.04 12.19
CA LEU A 20 16.90 7.75 13.36
C LEU A 20 16.23 8.10 14.69
N LEU A 21 14.91 8.28 14.69
CA LEU A 21 14.16 8.65 15.89
C LEU A 21 14.38 7.63 17.02
N GLY A 22 14.83 8.14 18.19
CA GLY A 22 15.13 7.34 19.37
C GLY A 22 16.56 6.80 19.44
N HIS A 23 17.39 6.94 18.37
CA HIS A 23 18.79 6.47 18.35
C HIS A 23 19.70 7.35 17.47
N LEU A 24 19.45 8.66 17.52
CA LEU A 24 20.33 9.64 16.89
C LEU A 24 21.77 9.48 17.48
N PRO A 25 22.81 9.50 16.62
CA PRO A 25 24.17 9.44 17.10
C PRO A 25 24.50 10.69 17.93
N THR A 26 24.92 10.46 19.17
CA THR A 26 25.26 11.54 20.09
C THR A 26 26.69 11.39 20.62
N ARG A 27 27.35 12.51 20.87
CA ARG A 27 28.62 12.56 21.58
C ARG A 27 28.52 13.62 22.70
N TRP A 28 28.80 13.22 23.93
CA TRP A 28 28.67 14.10 25.10
C TRP A 28 27.28 14.75 25.25
N GLY A 29 26.22 14.01 24.85
CA GLY A 29 24.84 14.52 24.90
C GLY A 29 24.43 15.44 23.73
N ILE A 30 25.35 15.74 22.80
CA ILE A 30 25.10 16.58 21.62
C ILE A 30 24.95 15.68 20.39
N VAL A 31 23.93 15.95 19.54
CA VAL A 31 23.70 15.19 18.30
C VAL A 31 24.80 15.46 17.29
N GLU A 32 25.40 14.39 16.76
CA GLU A 32 26.39 14.45 15.67
C GLU A 32 25.66 14.42 14.31
N TRP A 33 25.13 15.56 13.89
CA TRP A 33 24.31 15.67 12.67
C TRP A 33 24.96 15.10 11.42
N ARG A 34 26.28 15.32 11.24
CA ARG A 34 27.01 14.77 10.09
C ARG A 34 26.91 13.25 10.03
N LYS A 35 27.05 12.57 11.16
CA LYS A 35 26.89 11.11 11.26
C LYS A 35 25.44 10.68 11.08
N ALA A 36 24.49 11.48 11.61
CA ALA A 36 23.07 11.19 11.44
C ALA A 36 22.67 11.23 9.96
N PHE A 37 23.05 12.28 9.24
CA PHE A 37 22.78 12.41 7.80
C PHE A 37 23.44 11.31 6.98
N GLN A 38 24.71 11.00 7.27
CA GLN A 38 25.40 9.90 6.59
C GLN A 38 24.66 8.56 6.79
N ARG A 39 24.30 8.22 8.01
CA ARG A 39 23.59 6.98 8.34
C ARG A 39 22.21 6.92 7.71
N ALA A 40 21.44 8.00 7.73
CA ALA A 40 20.14 8.08 7.08
C ALA A 40 20.27 7.91 5.55
N SER A 41 21.28 8.53 4.93
CA SER A 41 21.58 8.37 3.50
C SER A 41 21.92 6.93 3.15
N GLU A 42 22.75 6.25 3.95
CA GLU A 42 23.12 4.85 3.75
C GLU A 42 21.88 3.93 3.81
N LEU A 43 20.96 4.16 4.76
CA LEU A 43 19.73 3.40 4.88
C LEU A 43 18.79 3.60 3.69
N LEU A 44 18.62 4.84 3.20
CA LEU A 44 17.84 5.12 2.01
C LEU A 44 18.49 4.49 0.75
N SER A 45 19.82 4.54 0.66
CA SER A 45 20.57 3.91 -0.44
C SER A 45 20.40 2.38 -0.45
N GLN A 46 20.28 1.72 0.71
CA GLN A 46 19.97 0.29 0.80
C GLN A 46 18.58 -0.03 0.22
N LEU A 47 17.64 0.90 0.28
CA LEU A 47 16.34 0.79 -0.37
C LEU A 47 16.38 1.22 -1.86
N GLY A 48 17.55 1.63 -2.36
CA GLY A 48 17.73 2.13 -3.71
C GLY A 48 17.00 3.45 -3.98
N VAL A 49 16.82 4.29 -2.94
CA VAL A 49 16.13 5.58 -3.03
C VAL A 49 16.98 6.71 -2.48
N SER A 50 16.70 7.93 -2.96
CA SER A 50 17.29 9.17 -2.45
C SER A 50 16.18 10.14 -2.08
N LEU A 51 16.25 10.71 -0.87
CA LEU A 51 15.32 11.72 -0.38
C LEU A 51 16.09 12.89 0.24
N PRO A 52 15.53 14.10 0.23
CA PRO A 52 16.15 15.27 0.87
C PRO A 52 16.14 15.11 2.39
N LEU A 53 17.30 14.83 2.98
CA LEU A 53 17.45 14.45 4.39
C LEU A 53 17.02 15.53 5.38
N ASN A 54 17.13 16.81 5.00
CA ASN A 54 16.75 17.97 5.81
C ASN A 54 15.28 18.36 5.68
N GLU A 55 14.56 17.78 4.70
CA GLU A 55 13.17 18.15 4.42
C GLU A 55 12.24 17.62 5.51
N PRO A 56 11.34 18.43 6.06
CA PRO A 56 10.28 17.97 6.95
C PRO A 56 9.39 16.94 6.26
N VAL A 57 9.06 15.85 6.96
CA VAL A 57 8.30 14.73 6.38
C VAL A 57 6.93 15.15 5.87
N ARG A 58 6.30 16.18 6.45
CA ARG A 58 5.01 16.73 5.97
C ARG A 58 5.02 17.20 4.51
N ASN A 59 6.20 17.55 3.97
CA ASN A 59 6.37 18.04 2.60
C ASN A 59 6.58 16.88 1.59
N LEU A 60 6.69 15.65 2.07
CA LEU A 60 6.87 14.47 1.25
C LEU A 60 5.53 13.90 0.77
N SER A 61 5.54 13.27 -0.41
CA SER A 61 4.41 12.46 -0.88
C SER A 61 4.19 11.25 0.04
N THR A 62 2.99 10.66 0.01
CA THR A 62 2.66 9.47 0.80
C THR A 62 3.63 8.33 0.52
N ALA A 63 3.99 8.10 -0.76
CA ALA A 63 4.99 7.10 -1.14
C ALA A 63 6.35 7.37 -0.50
N GLN A 64 6.81 8.61 -0.52
CA GLN A 64 8.08 8.98 0.11
C GLN A 64 8.03 8.80 1.64
N GLN A 65 6.89 9.10 2.28
CA GLN A 65 6.69 8.84 3.70
C GLN A 65 6.75 7.34 4.03
N GLN A 66 6.21 6.48 3.18
CA GLN A 66 6.34 5.02 3.31
C GLN A 66 7.81 4.57 3.24
N LEU A 67 8.59 5.14 2.33
CA LEU A 67 10.03 4.86 2.23
C LEU A 67 10.80 5.30 3.48
N VAL A 68 10.44 6.46 4.07
CA VAL A 68 11.02 6.91 5.36
C VAL A 68 10.69 5.92 6.48
N ALA A 69 9.45 5.42 6.54
CA ALA A 69 9.06 4.41 7.54
C ALA A 69 9.81 3.08 7.36
N LEU A 70 10.03 2.64 6.12
CA LEU A 70 10.86 1.46 5.82
C LEU A 70 12.32 1.68 6.22
N ALA A 71 12.91 2.84 5.89
CA ALA A 71 14.27 3.18 6.29
C ALA A 71 14.42 3.22 7.83
N ARG A 72 13.41 3.73 8.54
CA ARG A 72 13.34 3.69 10.01
C ARG A 72 13.31 2.25 10.52
N ALA A 73 12.54 1.36 9.91
CA ALA A 73 12.49 -0.05 10.29
C ALA A 73 13.86 -0.73 10.11
N LEU A 74 14.58 -0.41 9.02
CA LEU A 74 15.96 -0.89 8.80
C LEU A 74 16.92 -0.34 9.84
N SER A 75 16.80 0.93 10.22
CA SER A 75 17.65 1.54 11.27
C SER A 75 17.55 0.81 12.60
N LEU A 76 16.36 0.25 12.90
CA LEU A 76 16.05 -0.58 14.06
C LEU A 76 16.48 -2.05 13.90
N ARG A 77 17.09 -2.43 12.76
CA ARG A 77 17.44 -3.81 12.42
C ARG A 77 16.26 -4.77 12.57
N ALA A 78 15.08 -4.35 12.12
CA ALA A 78 13.87 -5.14 12.23
C ALA A 78 14.02 -6.47 11.51
N LYS A 79 13.78 -7.56 12.23
CA LYS A 79 13.73 -8.92 11.66
C LYS A 79 12.37 -9.23 11.04
N TRP A 80 11.35 -8.49 11.44
CA TRP A 80 9.96 -8.63 11.00
C TRP A 80 9.35 -7.27 10.68
N LEU A 81 8.69 -7.19 9.54
CA LEU A 81 7.89 -6.04 9.13
C LEU A 81 6.43 -6.47 9.03
N LEU A 82 5.56 -5.72 9.67
CA LEU A 82 4.11 -5.81 9.48
C LEU A 82 3.68 -4.57 8.70
N LEU A 83 3.12 -4.78 7.53
CA LEU A 83 2.66 -3.73 6.62
C LEU A 83 1.13 -3.82 6.53
N ASP A 84 0.46 -2.77 6.97
CA ASP A 84 -1.00 -2.68 6.99
C ASP A 84 -1.48 -1.75 5.87
N GLU A 85 -2.03 -2.34 4.80
CA GLU A 85 -2.50 -1.68 3.58
C GLU A 85 -1.53 -0.64 3.00
N PRO A 86 -0.23 -0.96 2.82
CA PRO A 86 0.78 0.05 2.48
C PRO A 86 0.63 0.63 1.06
N THR A 87 -0.23 0.05 0.24
CA THR A 87 -0.44 0.42 -1.18
C THR A 87 -1.70 1.24 -1.42
N ALA A 88 -2.55 1.45 -0.40
CA ALA A 88 -3.89 2.03 -0.56
C ALA A 88 -3.91 3.40 -1.25
N SER A 89 -2.88 4.23 -1.04
CA SER A 89 -2.76 5.58 -1.58
C SER A 89 -1.62 5.75 -2.59
N LEU A 90 -1.05 4.65 -3.08
CA LEU A 90 0.06 4.66 -4.02
C LEU A 90 -0.42 4.50 -5.47
N SER A 91 0.26 5.16 -6.40
CA SER A 91 0.14 4.90 -7.83
C SER A 91 0.73 3.53 -8.19
N ARG A 92 0.38 3.00 -9.36
CA ARG A 92 0.86 1.69 -9.82
C ARG A 92 2.40 1.60 -9.84
N SER A 93 3.07 2.61 -10.34
CA SER A 93 4.55 2.65 -10.38
C SER A 93 5.18 2.69 -8.99
N GLU A 94 4.53 3.36 -8.02
CA GLU A 94 4.98 3.39 -6.63
C GLU A 94 4.78 2.04 -5.94
N VAL A 95 3.69 1.32 -6.25
CA VAL A 95 3.45 -0.06 -5.77
C VAL A 95 4.53 -1.00 -6.31
N GLU A 96 4.82 -0.97 -7.62
CA GLU A 96 5.87 -1.78 -8.24
C GLU A 96 7.22 -1.54 -7.54
N ARG A 97 7.56 -0.27 -7.29
CA ARG A 97 8.78 0.11 -6.57
C ARG A 97 8.81 -0.40 -5.13
N LEU A 98 7.70 -0.26 -4.40
CA LEU A 98 7.58 -0.81 -3.05
C LEU A 98 7.80 -2.33 -3.06
N PHE A 99 7.23 -3.05 -4.00
CA PHE A 99 7.37 -4.51 -4.12
C PHE A 99 8.81 -4.93 -4.42
N GLU A 100 9.54 -4.21 -5.26
CA GLU A 100 10.97 -4.44 -5.47
C GLU A 100 11.74 -4.35 -4.15
N ILE A 101 11.48 -3.30 -3.36
CA ILE A 101 12.11 -3.10 -2.05
C ILE A 101 11.74 -4.24 -1.08
N LEU A 102 10.48 -4.63 -1.02
CA LEU A 102 10.04 -5.72 -0.14
C LEU A 102 10.65 -7.08 -0.54
N ARG A 103 10.77 -7.37 -1.85
CA ARG A 103 11.47 -8.57 -2.34
C ARG A 103 12.96 -8.54 -1.97
N GLN A 104 13.60 -7.39 -2.06
CA GLN A 104 14.99 -7.22 -1.63
C GLN A 104 15.15 -7.46 -0.14
N LEU A 105 14.31 -6.88 0.73
CA LEU A 105 14.33 -7.11 2.17
C LEU A 105 14.08 -8.58 2.54
N LYS A 106 13.14 -9.22 1.86
CA LYS A 106 12.89 -10.67 1.99
C LYS A 106 14.13 -11.48 1.66
N SER A 107 14.86 -11.15 0.58
CA SER A 107 16.11 -11.85 0.21
C SER A 107 17.22 -11.68 1.23
N GLN A 108 17.18 -10.61 2.02
CA GLN A 108 18.07 -10.34 3.15
C GLN A 108 17.64 -11.03 4.45
N GLY A 109 16.58 -11.85 4.42
CA GLY A 109 16.09 -12.62 5.56
C GLY A 109 15.09 -11.87 6.46
N VAL A 110 14.56 -10.73 6.04
CA VAL A 110 13.50 -10.04 6.77
C VAL A 110 12.16 -10.76 6.54
N GLY A 111 11.48 -11.16 7.63
CA GLY A 111 10.12 -11.69 7.58
C GLY A 111 9.13 -10.56 7.31
N ILE A 112 8.19 -10.76 6.39
CA ILE A 112 7.20 -9.75 6.02
C ILE A 112 5.79 -10.31 6.22
N LEU A 113 4.97 -9.61 7.01
CA LEU A 113 3.54 -9.79 7.08
C LEU A 113 2.87 -8.62 6.36
N PHE A 114 2.25 -8.93 5.22
CA PHE A 114 1.61 -7.95 4.34
C PHE A 114 0.10 -8.12 4.44
N VAL A 115 -0.60 -7.08 4.90
CA VAL A 115 -2.06 -7.04 4.98
C VAL A 115 -2.59 -6.18 3.85
N SER A 116 -3.47 -6.72 3.03
CA SER A 116 -4.10 -6.01 1.91
C SER A 116 -5.45 -6.64 1.58
N HIS A 117 -6.37 -5.85 1.06
CA HIS A 117 -7.62 -6.30 0.44
C HIS A 117 -7.51 -6.41 -1.10
N ARG A 118 -6.36 -6.04 -1.68
CA ARG A 118 -6.06 -6.15 -3.11
C ARG A 118 -5.43 -7.52 -3.38
N LEU A 119 -6.25 -8.46 -3.81
CA LEU A 119 -5.83 -9.86 -3.94
C LEU A 119 -4.72 -10.06 -4.96
N GLU A 120 -4.69 -9.27 -6.04
CA GLU A 120 -3.63 -9.29 -7.05
C GLU A 120 -2.27 -9.00 -6.42
N GLU A 121 -2.19 -8.00 -5.54
CA GLU A 121 -0.97 -7.63 -4.82
C GLU A 121 -0.52 -8.75 -3.86
N VAL A 122 -1.48 -9.37 -3.17
CA VAL A 122 -1.21 -10.51 -2.29
C VAL A 122 -0.66 -11.70 -3.08
N MET A 123 -1.26 -12.00 -4.23
CA MET A 123 -0.83 -13.10 -5.11
C MET A 123 0.56 -12.85 -5.69
N GLU A 124 0.91 -11.60 -5.98
CA GLU A 124 2.20 -11.24 -6.57
C GLU A 124 3.35 -11.29 -5.56
N LEU A 125 3.11 -10.86 -4.31
CA LEU A 125 4.18 -10.62 -3.32
C LEU A 125 4.39 -11.78 -2.35
N SER A 126 3.31 -12.48 -1.94
CA SER A 126 3.35 -13.39 -0.81
C SER A 126 3.75 -14.83 -1.20
N ASP A 127 4.35 -15.57 -0.26
CA ASP A 127 4.57 -17.02 -0.39
C ASP A 127 3.38 -17.84 0.12
N ARG A 128 2.65 -17.27 1.10
CA ARG A 128 1.49 -17.88 1.75
C ARG A 128 0.45 -16.81 2.03
N VAL A 129 -0.80 -17.16 1.86
CA VAL A 129 -1.95 -16.31 2.17
C VAL A 129 -2.72 -16.90 3.34
N THR A 130 -3.02 -16.07 4.32
CA THR A 130 -3.93 -16.41 5.41
C THR A 130 -5.18 -15.55 5.29
N VAL A 131 -6.32 -16.18 5.18
CA VAL A 131 -7.63 -15.51 5.14
C VAL A 131 -8.16 -15.38 6.56
N LEU A 132 -8.52 -14.15 6.92
CA LEU A 132 -9.23 -13.81 8.15
C LEU A 132 -10.65 -13.37 7.80
N ARG A 133 -11.62 -13.80 8.61
CA ARG A 133 -13.02 -13.38 8.52
C ARG A 133 -13.62 -13.33 9.91
N ASP A 134 -14.32 -12.23 10.22
CA ASP A 134 -14.96 -12.02 11.53
C ASP A 134 -14.02 -12.19 12.74
N GLY A 135 -12.74 -11.80 12.55
CA GLY A 135 -11.69 -11.92 13.56
C GLY A 135 -11.08 -13.32 13.70
N GLU A 136 -11.54 -14.30 12.94
CA GLU A 136 -11.05 -15.68 12.98
C GLU A 136 -10.22 -16.05 11.75
N LYS A 137 -9.26 -16.95 11.94
CA LYS A 137 -8.49 -17.53 10.86
C LYS A 137 -9.29 -18.60 10.15
N VAL A 138 -9.70 -18.34 8.91
CA VAL A 138 -10.43 -19.30 8.07
C VAL A 138 -9.48 -20.36 7.51
N MET A 139 -8.40 -19.94 6.83
CA MET A 139 -7.48 -20.86 6.18
C MET A 139 -6.12 -20.18 5.93
N THR A 140 -5.06 -21.02 5.80
CA THR A 140 -3.75 -20.61 5.29
C THR A 140 -3.39 -21.48 4.10
N ILE A 141 -3.07 -20.86 2.96
CA ILE A 141 -2.80 -21.54 1.69
C ILE A 141 -1.46 -21.05 1.14
N PRO A 142 -0.57 -21.93 0.62
CA PRO A 142 0.56 -21.49 -0.19
C PRO A 142 0.06 -20.73 -1.42
N THR A 143 0.62 -19.56 -1.74
CA THR A 143 0.15 -18.70 -2.83
C THR A 143 0.12 -19.44 -4.17
N LYS A 144 1.09 -20.32 -4.44
CA LYS A 144 1.12 -21.18 -5.64
C LYS A 144 -0.10 -22.10 -5.82
N LYS A 145 -0.86 -22.33 -4.74
CA LYS A 145 -2.08 -23.18 -4.73
C LYS A 145 -3.36 -22.37 -4.55
N ALA A 146 -3.25 -21.05 -4.40
CA ALA A 146 -4.37 -20.14 -4.24
C ALA A 146 -4.82 -19.61 -5.61
N THR A 147 -6.11 -19.32 -5.75
CA THR A 147 -6.67 -18.53 -6.84
C THR A 147 -7.44 -17.36 -6.23
N ILE A 148 -7.60 -16.28 -6.99
CA ILE A 148 -8.33 -15.08 -6.52
C ILE A 148 -9.78 -15.48 -6.17
N GLU A 149 -10.42 -16.29 -6.99
CA GLU A 149 -11.80 -16.78 -6.79
C GLU A 149 -11.91 -17.52 -5.46
N ARG A 150 -10.95 -18.42 -5.19
CA ARG A 150 -10.93 -19.18 -3.94
C ARG A 150 -10.70 -18.31 -2.72
N LEU A 151 -9.87 -17.29 -2.82
CA LEU A 151 -9.66 -16.32 -1.75
C LEU A 151 -10.94 -15.51 -1.47
N ILE A 152 -11.64 -15.06 -2.53
CA ILE A 152 -12.92 -14.36 -2.40
C ILE A 152 -13.96 -15.26 -1.72
N GLU A 153 -14.12 -16.51 -2.13
CA GLU A 153 -15.03 -17.46 -1.48
C GLU A 153 -14.75 -17.60 0.03
N LEU A 154 -13.47 -17.71 0.40
CA LEU A 154 -13.08 -17.85 1.79
C LEU A 154 -13.34 -16.56 2.61
N MET A 155 -13.15 -15.39 1.99
CA MET A 155 -13.38 -14.10 2.65
C MET A 155 -14.86 -13.80 2.85
N VAL A 156 -15.69 -14.09 1.84
CA VAL A 156 -17.12 -13.71 1.82
C VAL A 156 -18.00 -14.82 2.39
N GLY A 157 -17.58 -16.08 2.28
CA GLY A 157 -18.37 -17.27 2.62
C GLY A 157 -19.28 -17.73 1.47
N GLU A 158 -19.64 -19.00 1.49
CA GLU A 158 -20.35 -19.68 0.38
C GLU A 158 -21.71 -19.06 0.01
N VAL A 159 -22.42 -18.53 0.98
CA VAL A 159 -23.78 -17.98 0.78
C VAL A 159 -23.73 -16.70 -0.07
N THR A 160 -22.78 -15.82 0.21
CA THR A 160 -22.71 -14.52 -0.47
C THR A 160 -22.08 -14.61 -1.86
N ALA A 161 -21.22 -15.60 -2.12
CA ALA A 161 -20.66 -15.87 -3.44
C ALA A 161 -21.74 -16.27 -4.47
N LYS A 162 -22.76 -17.06 -4.05
CA LYS A 162 -23.89 -17.44 -4.89
C LYS A 162 -24.78 -16.24 -5.25
N PHE A 163 -25.06 -15.36 -4.29
CA PHE A 163 -25.86 -14.14 -4.54
C PHE A 163 -25.21 -13.20 -5.55
N ARG A 164 -23.88 -13.13 -5.60
CA ARG A 164 -23.16 -12.30 -6.58
C ARG A 164 -23.25 -12.84 -8.00
N GLN A 165 -23.25 -14.17 -8.18
CA GLN A 165 -23.43 -14.81 -9.48
C GLN A 165 -24.85 -14.63 -10.03
N GLU A 166 -25.86 -14.65 -9.16
CA GLU A 166 -27.25 -14.45 -9.54
C GLU A 166 -27.57 -12.97 -9.88
N SER A 167 -26.88 -12.01 -9.21
CA SER A 167 -27.10 -10.56 -9.45
C SER A 167 -26.52 -10.05 -10.77
N ILE A 168 -25.58 -10.77 -11.39
CA ILE A 168 -24.97 -10.39 -12.69
C ILE A 168 -25.86 -10.84 -13.87
N SER A 169 -26.83 -11.74 -13.67
CA SER A 169 -27.62 -12.38 -14.73
C SER A 169 -29.03 -11.83 -14.93
N THR A 170 -29.49 -10.84 -14.18
CA THR A 170 -30.76 -10.16 -14.45
C THR A 170 -30.56 -9.02 -15.44
N PRO A 171 -31.04 -9.11 -16.67
CA PRO A 171 -31.11 -7.96 -17.57
C PRO A 171 -32.09 -6.97 -16.93
N THR A 172 -31.57 -5.93 -16.31
CA THR A 172 -32.38 -4.80 -15.83
C THR A 172 -33.14 -4.25 -17.04
N GLN A 173 -34.46 -4.33 -17.04
CA GLN A 173 -35.27 -3.67 -18.06
C GLN A 173 -34.86 -2.19 -18.03
N ARG A 174 -34.20 -1.73 -19.07
CA ARG A 174 -33.79 -0.35 -19.23
C ARG A 174 -35.05 0.52 -19.19
N GLY A 175 -35.15 1.33 -18.16
CA GLY A 175 -36.23 2.34 -18.07
C GLY A 175 -36.03 3.47 -19.10
N GLY A 176 -36.86 4.49 -19.05
CA GLY A 176 -36.71 5.65 -19.92
C GLY A 176 -35.35 6.34 -19.73
N LEU A 177 -34.94 7.06 -20.77
CA LEU A 177 -33.73 7.89 -20.77
C LEU A 177 -33.78 8.91 -19.62
N LEU A 178 -32.77 8.92 -18.79
CA LEU A 178 -32.63 9.80 -17.61
C LEU A 178 -31.68 10.96 -17.89
N LEU A 179 -30.52 10.67 -18.47
CA LEU A 179 -29.49 11.65 -18.80
C LEU A 179 -28.81 11.27 -20.11
N GLN A 180 -28.61 12.24 -20.97
CA GLN A 180 -27.79 12.07 -22.16
C GLN A 180 -26.83 13.26 -22.29
N LEU A 181 -25.53 12.97 -22.30
CA LEU A 181 -24.47 13.89 -22.66
C LEU A 181 -24.06 13.59 -24.11
N LYS A 182 -23.96 14.61 -24.94
CA LYS A 182 -23.48 14.50 -26.33
C LYS A 182 -22.39 15.54 -26.56
N ASN A 183 -21.21 15.07 -26.96
CA ASN A 183 -20.03 15.92 -27.23
C ASN A 183 -19.76 16.93 -26.12
N PHE A 184 -19.94 16.47 -24.87
CA PHE A 184 -19.73 17.29 -23.68
C PHE A 184 -18.25 17.52 -23.44
N SER A 185 -17.86 18.80 -23.32
CA SER A 185 -16.46 19.17 -23.05
C SER A 185 -16.41 20.20 -21.94
N VAL A 186 -15.44 20.04 -21.05
CA VAL A 186 -15.05 20.99 -20.01
C VAL A 186 -13.58 21.30 -20.18
N ASN A 187 -13.24 22.55 -20.43
CA ASN A 187 -11.88 22.98 -20.70
C ASN A 187 -10.87 22.46 -19.65
N GLY A 188 -9.89 21.70 -20.12
CA GLY A 188 -8.81 21.15 -19.30
C GLY A 188 -9.15 19.89 -18.50
N PHE A 189 -10.38 19.35 -18.58
CA PHE A 189 -10.79 18.17 -17.83
C PHE A 189 -11.39 17.05 -18.68
N VAL A 190 -12.28 17.36 -19.60
CA VAL A 190 -13.00 16.36 -20.42
C VAL A 190 -13.20 16.92 -21.83
N GLU A 191 -12.97 16.11 -22.86
CA GLU A 191 -13.20 16.44 -24.25
C GLU A 191 -14.11 15.40 -24.93
N ASN A 192 -15.17 15.88 -25.61
CA ASN A 192 -16.07 15.07 -26.42
C ASN A 192 -16.71 13.86 -25.72
N ALA A 193 -17.04 13.97 -24.43
CA ALA A 193 -17.67 12.89 -23.69
C ALA A 193 -19.09 12.62 -24.18
N ASN A 194 -19.40 11.37 -24.42
CA ASN A 194 -20.72 10.89 -24.72
C ASN A 194 -21.15 9.88 -23.66
N LEU A 195 -22.24 10.15 -22.94
CA LEU A 195 -22.76 9.30 -21.88
C LEU A 195 -24.29 9.25 -21.97
N THR A 196 -24.84 8.07 -21.77
CA THR A 196 -26.29 7.86 -21.69
C THR A 196 -26.61 7.05 -20.46
N ILE A 197 -27.49 7.51 -19.60
CA ILE A 197 -27.95 6.82 -18.38
C ILE A 197 -29.46 6.66 -18.47
N HIS A 198 -29.93 5.43 -18.19
CA HIS A 198 -31.34 5.09 -18.16
C HIS A 198 -31.83 4.91 -16.71
N LYS A 199 -33.14 5.04 -16.51
CA LYS A 199 -33.78 4.87 -15.20
C LYS A 199 -33.52 3.43 -14.67
N GLY A 200 -32.93 3.32 -13.47
CA GLY A 200 -32.57 2.04 -12.88
C GLY A 200 -31.17 1.52 -13.27
N GLU A 201 -30.39 2.29 -14.03
CA GLU A 201 -29.00 2.01 -14.39
C GLU A 201 -28.07 2.70 -13.38
N VAL A 202 -27.02 1.99 -12.95
CA VAL A 202 -25.97 2.50 -12.02
C VAL A 202 -24.64 2.49 -12.76
#